data_4571f936d0fa4c1ddba13d9b505431dc
#
_entry.id   4571f936d0fa4c1ddba13d9b505431dc
#
_cell.length_a   1.000
_cell.length_b   1.000
_cell.length_c   1.000
_cell.angle_alpha   90.00
_cell.angle_beta   90.00
_cell.angle_gamma   90.00
#
_symmetry.space_group_name_H-M   'P 1'
#
loop_
_entity.id
_entity.type
_entity.pdbx_description
1 polymer ?
#
loop_
_entity_poly.entity_id
_entity_poly.type
_entity_poly.pdbx_seq_one_letter_code
_entity_poly.pdbx_strand_id
1 'polypeptide(L)'
;MPASITLQNVHLDLPIFDVSAISLKKRVLRMGRRNRIAEDNTGVVVVRAIDDLSLKLESGDRLGLIGHNGAGKSTLLRVMAGIYPPSSGTVAVQGKAVPLLDISLGMDDQSTGRQNIRLRGLLLGMNDAEIKRKTEDIAAFTELGDYLDLPLRTYSSGMRVRLAFAISTAVEADILLLDEV
;
A
#
# COMPACT_ATOMS: atom_id res chain seq x y z
N MET A 1 -8.93 14.31 16.82
CA MET A 1 -8.32 15.39 16.01
C MET A 1 -8.70 15.12 14.57
N PRO A 2 -8.88 16.11 13.69
CA PRO A 2 -9.16 15.86 12.28
C PRO A 2 -8.01 15.09 11.64
N ALA A 3 -8.35 14.20 10.70
CA ALA A 3 -7.35 13.45 9.96
C ALA A 3 -6.54 14.35 9.04
N SER A 4 -5.24 14.10 8.93
CA SER A 4 -4.38 14.85 8.00
C SER A 4 -3.14 14.06 7.59
N ILE A 5 -2.59 14.39 6.42
CA ILE A 5 -1.26 13.96 5.97
C ILE A 5 -0.46 15.23 5.62
N THR A 6 0.74 15.35 6.17
CA THR A 6 1.66 16.44 5.84
C THR A 6 3.02 15.85 5.49
N LEU A 7 3.48 16.15 4.29
CA LEU A 7 4.83 15.87 3.80
C LEU A 7 5.57 17.19 3.64
N GLN A 8 6.82 17.26 4.11
CA GLN A 8 7.67 18.45 3.98
C GLN A 8 9.04 18.04 3.45
N ASN A 9 9.36 18.52 2.24
CA ASN A 9 10.62 18.29 1.53
C ASN A 9 11.04 16.82 1.56
N VAL A 10 10.09 15.92 1.28
CA VAL A 10 10.28 14.47 1.35
C VAL A 10 11.10 13.99 0.16
N HIS A 11 12.18 13.29 0.46
CA HIS A 11 12.97 12.52 -0.49
C HIS A 11 12.91 11.04 -0.11
N LEU A 12 12.90 10.17 -1.13
CA LEU A 12 13.04 8.73 -0.93
C LEU A 12 13.99 8.15 -1.97
N ASP A 13 15.11 7.64 -1.49
CA ASP A 13 16.11 6.92 -2.26
C ASP A 13 16.02 5.42 -1.88
N LEU A 14 15.77 4.56 -2.87
CA LEU A 14 15.66 3.12 -2.69
C LEU A 14 16.95 2.43 -3.12
N PRO A 15 17.66 1.72 -2.24
CA PRO A 15 18.93 1.07 -2.57
C PRO A 15 18.72 -0.13 -3.51
N ILE A 16 19.65 -0.30 -4.47
CA ILE A 16 19.72 -1.47 -5.34
C ILE A 16 20.84 -2.38 -4.81
N PHE A 17 20.47 -3.54 -4.29
CA PHE A 17 21.40 -4.52 -3.70
C PHE A 17 21.90 -5.60 -4.68
N ASP A 18 21.68 -5.46 -5.99
CA ASP A 18 22.08 -6.48 -6.96
C ASP A 18 23.54 -6.31 -7.39
N VAL A 19 24.29 -7.44 -7.35
CA VAL A 19 25.73 -7.51 -7.73
C VAL A 19 25.95 -7.15 -9.21
N SER A 20 24.94 -7.31 -10.07
CA SER A 20 24.97 -6.86 -11.48
C SER A 20 24.85 -5.33 -11.62
N ALA A 21 24.46 -4.62 -10.57
CA ALA A 21 24.33 -3.16 -10.57
C ALA A 21 25.65 -2.43 -10.88
N ILE A 22 26.82 -3.06 -10.61
CA ILE A 22 28.12 -2.49 -10.95
C ILE A 22 28.30 -2.37 -12.49
N SER A 23 27.76 -3.32 -13.24
CA SER A 23 27.74 -3.26 -14.72
C SER A 23 26.69 -2.25 -15.25
N LEU A 24 25.54 -2.18 -14.59
CA LEU A 24 24.50 -1.18 -14.83
C LEU A 24 24.99 0.25 -14.50
N LYS A 25 25.78 0.42 -13.41
CA LYS A 25 26.39 1.69 -13.01
C LYS A 25 27.15 2.34 -14.19
N LYS A 26 28.01 1.58 -14.89
CA LYS A 26 28.76 2.09 -16.05
C LYS A 26 27.86 2.41 -17.26
N ARG A 27 26.74 1.71 -17.40
CA ARG A 27 25.82 1.88 -18.53
C ARG A 27 24.86 3.05 -18.31
N VAL A 28 24.40 3.29 -17.09
CA VAL A 28 23.47 4.36 -16.70
C VAL A 28 24.18 5.71 -16.61
N LEU A 29 25.42 5.78 -16.09
CA LEU A 29 26.25 6.97 -16.12
C LEU A 29 26.57 7.44 -17.55
N ARG A 30 26.54 6.53 -18.55
CA ARG A 30 26.71 6.86 -19.98
C ARG A 30 25.42 7.32 -20.66
N MET A 31 24.25 7.03 -20.10
CA MET A 31 22.93 7.42 -20.63
C MET A 31 22.42 8.75 -20.07
N GLY A 32 23.30 9.65 -19.63
CA GLY A 32 22.96 10.94 -19.04
C GLY A 32 21.69 11.55 -19.62
N ARG A 33 20.63 11.56 -18.84
CA ARG A 33 19.47 12.46 -18.92
C ARG A 33 18.17 11.90 -18.31
N ARG A 34 18.23 11.21 -17.17
CA ARG A 34 17.11 11.20 -16.19
C ARG A 34 17.67 10.87 -14.83
N ASN A 35 17.83 11.90 -14.00
CA ASN A 35 18.44 11.94 -12.66
C ASN A 35 17.77 11.08 -11.57
N ARG A 36 17.31 9.87 -11.89
CA ARG A 36 16.68 8.99 -10.90
C ARG A 36 17.61 7.94 -10.30
N ILE A 37 18.82 7.80 -10.84
CA ILE A 37 19.82 6.88 -10.29
C ILE A 37 20.98 7.71 -9.80
N ALA A 38 21.26 7.63 -8.51
CA ALA A 38 22.32 8.33 -7.81
C ALA A 38 23.21 7.33 -7.06
N GLU A 39 24.30 7.77 -6.55
CA GLU A 39 25.05 7.12 -5.47
C GLU A 39 24.74 7.83 -4.18
N ASP A 40 24.47 7.06 -3.12
CA ASP A 40 24.39 7.62 -1.77
C ASP A 40 25.79 7.91 -1.21
N ASN A 41 25.86 8.50 -0.01
CA ASN A 41 27.11 8.85 0.67
C ASN A 41 27.98 7.61 1.01
N THR A 42 27.45 6.40 0.88
CA THR A 42 28.14 5.13 1.15
C THR A 42 28.61 4.42 -0.13
N GLY A 43 28.35 5.01 -1.31
CA GLY A 43 28.69 4.45 -2.61
C GLY A 43 27.69 3.41 -3.12
N VAL A 44 26.53 3.24 -2.46
CA VAL A 44 25.46 2.36 -2.90
C VAL A 44 24.65 3.05 -4.00
N VAL A 45 24.34 2.30 -5.08
CA VAL A 45 23.48 2.81 -6.14
C VAL A 45 22.04 2.83 -5.63
N VAL A 46 21.41 4.01 -5.72
CA VAL A 46 20.04 4.24 -5.29
C VAL A 46 19.16 4.73 -6.43
N VAL A 47 17.89 4.37 -6.39
CA VAL A 47 16.86 4.96 -7.24
C VAL A 47 16.12 6.03 -6.45
N ARG A 48 16.23 7.28 -6.90
CA ARG A 48 15.44 8.38 -6.35
C ARG A 48 14.00 8.23 -6.78
N ALA A 49 13.18 7.71 -5.89
CA ALA A 49 11.77 7.41 -6.14
C ALA A 49 10.89 8.64 -5.88
N ILE A 50 11.25 9.47 -4.89
CA ILE A 50 10.60 10.74 -4.56
C ILE A 50 11.69 11.79 -4.40
N ASP A 51 11.49 12.97 -4.98
CA ASP A 51 12.46 14.05 -4.99
C ASP A 51 11.76 15.37 -4.61
N ASP A 52 12.08 15.89 -3.41
CA ASP A 52 11.59 17.16 -2.86
C ASP A 52 10.06 17.35 -2.93
N LEU A 53 9.32 16.38 -2.37
CA LEU A 53 7.86 16.45 -2.36
C LEU A 53 7.35 17.10 -1.06
N SER A 54 6.58 18.17 -1.22
CA SER A 54 5.80 18.77 -0.13
C SER A 54 4.32 18.73 -0.49
N LEU A 55 3.49 18.23 0.45
CA LEU A 55 2.05 18.06 0.27
C LEU A 55 1.35 18.15 1.61
N LYS A 56 0.20 18.78 1.65
CA LYS A 56 -0.68 18.79 2.81
C LYS A 56 -2.08 18.38 2.38
N LEU A 57 -2.64 17.41 3.09
CA LEU A 57 -4.03 16.93 2.93
C LEU A 57 -4.73 17.03 4.26
N GLU A 58 -5.98 17.49 4.24
CA GLU A 58 -6.83 17.65 5.40
C GLU A 58 -8.08 16.76 5.28
N SER A 59 -8.81 16.64 6.38
CA SER A 59 -10.05 15.85 6.41
C SER A 59 -11.04 16.32 5.34
N GLY A 60 -11.52 15.38 4.51
CA GLY A 60 -12.42 15.64 3.38
C GLY A 60 -11.71 15.82 2.03
N ASP A 61 -10.39 16.00 2.00
CA ASP A 61 -9.64 16.10 0.75
C ASP A 61 -9.64 14.77 -0.02
N ARG A 62 -9.62 14.88 -1.35
CA ARG A 62 -9.50 13.75 -2.28
C ARG A 62 -8.39 14.05 -3.27
N LEU A 63 -7.31 13.27 -3.23
CA LEU A 63 -6.17 13.42 -4.12
C LEU A 63 -6.10 12.28 -5.13
N GLY A 64 -6.07 12.59 -6.42
CA GLY A 64 -5.77 11.65 -7.50
C GLY A 64 -4.31 11.75 -7.93
N LEU A 65 -3.58 10.62 -7.91
CA LEU A 65 -2.20 10.53 -8.39
C LEU A 65 -2.19 10.06 -9.84
N ILE A 66 -1.77 10.91 -10.76
CA ILE A 66 -1.72 10.63 -12.20
C ILE A 66 -0.27 10.62 -12.67
N GLY A 67 0.09 9.65 -13.50
CA GLY A 67 1.43 9.51 -14.07
C GLY A 67 1.64 8.14 -14.70
N HIS A 68 2.68 8.03 -15.53
CA HIS A 68 3.08 6.77 -16.18
C HIS A 68 3.53 5.71 -15.17
N ASN A 69 3.60 4.44 -15.60
CA ASN A 69 4.15 3.36 -14.75
C ASN A 69 5.60 3.68 -14.36
N GLY A 70 5.94 3.48 -13.08
CA GLY A 70 7.23 3.87 -12.51
C GLY A 70 7.35 5.37 -12.17
N ALA A 71 6.27 6.18 -12.23
CA ALA A 71 6.31 7.59 -11.82
C ALA A 71 6.51 7.77 -10.31
N GLY A 72 6.30 6.73 -9.49
CA GLY A 72 6.45 6.79 -8.03
C GLY A 72 5.11 6.84 -7.27
N LYS A 73 3.96 6.66 -7.94
CA LYS A 73 2.63 6.73 -7.31
C LYS A 73 2.48 5.75 -6.14
N SER A 74 2.67 4.47 -6.39
CA SER A 74 2.61 3.41 -5.35
C SER A 74 3.67 3.61 -4.26
N THR A 75 4.83 4.15 -4.63
CA THR A 75 5.90 4.47 -3.68
C THR A 75 5.47 5.59 -2.74
N LEU A 76 4.84 6.64 -3.26
CA LEU A 76 4.31 7.74 -2.47
C LEU A 76 3.23 7.25 -1.50
N LEU A 77 2.31 6.40 -1.96
CA LEU A 77 1.29 5.80 -1.10
C LEU A 77 1.91 4.98 0.03
N ARG A 78 2.99 4.22 -0.24
CA ARG A 78 3.73 3.47 0.80
C ARG A 78 4.42 4.38 1.81
N VAL A 79 4.92 5.54 1.38
CA VAL A 79 5.47 6.56 2.30
C VAL A 79 4.36 7.14 3.17
N MET A 80 3.21 7.51 2.59
CA MET A 80 2.05 8.01 3.35
C MET A 80 1.49 6.96 4.32
N ALA A 81 1.59 5.67 3.96
CA ALA A 81 1.20 4.55 4.82
C ALA A 81 2.21 4.24 5.93
N GLY A 82 3.36 4.92 5.97
CA GLY A 82 4.44 4.64 6.92
C GLY A 82 5.20 3.33 6.66
N ILE A 83 5.00 2.69 5.49
CA ILE A 83 5.68 1.45 5.09
C ILE A 83 7.13 1.76 4.69
N TYR A 84 7.35 2.87 3.98
CA TYR A 84 8.68 3.35 3.64
C TYR A 84 9.00 4.62 4.43
N PRO A 85 10.03 4.60 5.29
CA PRO A 85 10.52 5.82 5.91
C PRO A 85 11.18 6.71 4.83
N PRO A 86 10.98 8.03 4.86
CA PRO A 86 11.65 8.92 3.94
C PRO A 86 13.17 8.93 4.19
N SER A 87 13.98 9.09 3.14
CA SER A 87 15.43 9.26 3.25
C SER A 87 15.80 10.64 3.85
N SER A 88 14.98 11.65 3.58
CA SER A 88 15.03 12.97 4.21
C SER A 88 13.67 13.67 4.12
N GLY A 89 13.52 14.77 4.86
CA GLY A 89 12.24 15.45 5.03
C GLY A 89 11.42 14.83 6.15
N THR A 90 10.14 15.22 6.26
CA THR A 90 9.25 14.76 7.32
C THR A 90 7.91 14.31 6.75
N VAL A 91 7.36 13.24 7.34
CA VAL A 91 6.01 12.72 7.07
C VAL A 91 5.25 12.68 8.38
N ALA A 92 4.16 13.40 8.47
CA ALA A 92 3.27 13.40 9.62
C ALA A 92 1.87 12.95 9.18
N VAL A 93 1.37 11.88 9.81
CA VAL A 93 0.03 11.34 9.56
C VAL A 93 -0.75 11.39 10.86
N GLN A 94 -1.91 12.01 10.85
CA GLN A 94 -2.84 12.06 11.97
C GLN A 94 -4.12 11.33 11.58
N GLY A 95 -4.58 10.44 12.44
CA GLY A 95 -5.71 9.54 12.17
C GLY A 95 -5.27 8.15 11.71
N LYS A 96 -6.25 7.25 11.56
CA LYS A 96 -6.03 5.86 11.14
C LYS A 96 -5.93 5.79 9.62
N ALA A 97 -4.71 5.66 9.09
CA ALA A 97 -4.48 5.42 7.67
C ALA A 97 -4.59 3.92 7.35
N VAL A 98 -5.42 3.58 6.38
CA VAL A 98 -5.59 2.20 5.89
C VAL A 98 -5.12 2.13 4.44
N PRO A 99 -3.99 1.45 4.18
CA PRO A 99 -3.50 1.25 2.83
C PRO A 99 -4.18 0.06 2.16
N LEU A 100 -4.82 0.30 1.03
CA LEU A 100 -5.33 -0.71 0.11
C LEU A 100 -4.42 -0.78 -1.13
N LEU A 101 -3.15 -1.12 -0.90
CA LEU A 101 -2.11 -1.15 -1.94
C LEU A 101 -2.08 -2.47 -2.70
N ASP A 102 -2.56 -3.54 -2.07
CA ASP A 102 -2.76 -4.86 -2.66
C ASP A 102 -3.97 -5.50 -1.99
N ILE A 103 -5.05 -5.60 -2.76
CA ILE A 103 -6.32 -6.13 -2.26
C ILE A 103 -6.20 -7.59 -1.80
N SER A 104 -5.30 -8.37 -2.38
CA SER A 104 -5.13 -9.80 -2.06
C SER A 104 -4.10 -10.08 -0.97
N LEU A 105 -3.32 -9.08 -0.58
CA LEU A 105 -2.28 -9.24 0.43
C LEU A 105 -2.84 -9.75 1.76
N GLY A 106 -2.21 -10.78 2.30
CA GLY A 106 -2.57 -11.36 3.60
C GLY A 106 -3.76 -12.32 3.56
N MET A 107 -4.18 -12.79 2.37
CA MET A 107 -5.14 -13.87 2.23
C MET A 107 -4.42 -15.22 2.15
N ASP A 108 -4.96 -16.21 2.84
CA ASP A 108 -4.44 -17.59 2.84
C ASP A 108 -5.35 -18.52 2.07
N ASP A 109 -4.80 -19.16 1.04
CA ASP A 109 -5.50 -20.07 0.14
C ASP A 109 -6.00 -21.34 0.80
N GLN A 110 -5.39 -21.75 1.90
CA GLN A 110 -5.77 -22.96 2.63
C GLN A 110 -6.89 -22.70 3.65
N SER A 111 -7.05 -21.46 4.07
CA SER A 111 -8.07 -21.02 5.01
C SER A 111 -9.40 -20.76 4.31
N THR A 112 -10.51 -20.91 5.05
CA THR A 112 -11.86 -20.61 4.56
C THR A 112 -12.07 -19.11 4.35
N GLY A 113 -13.13 -18.70 3.65
CA GLY A 113 -13.50 -17.31 3.50
C GLY A 113 -13.70 -16.62 4.85
N ARG A 114 -14.40 -17.25 5.80
CA ARG A 114 -14.58 -16.71 7.16
C ARG A 114 -13.28 -16.56 7.92
N GLN A 115 -12.36 -17.52 7.79
CA GLN A 115 -11.03 -17.41 8.40
C GLN A 115 -10.22 -16.26 7.78
N ASN A 116 -10.34 -16.07 6.47
CA ASN A 116 -9.69 -14.96 5.77
C ASN A 116 -10.27 -13.59 6.15
N ILE A 117 -11.58 -13.50 6.40
CA ILE A 117 -12.18 -12.28 6.97
C ILE A 117 -11.47 -11.92 8.28
N ARG A 118 -11.28 -12.90 9.18
CA ARG A 118 -10.60 -12.67 10.45
C ARG A 118 -9.11 -12.33 10.25
N LEU A 119 -8.38 -13.13 9.49
CA LEU A 119 -6.95 -12.95 9.25
C LEU A 119 -6.66 -11.57 8.67
N ARG A 120 -7.35 -11.21 7.60
CA ARG A 120 -7.17 -9.93 6.94
C ARG A 120 -7.70 -8.75 7.78
N GLY A 121 -8.81 -8.93 8.50
CA GLY A 121 -9.31 -7.92 9.43
C GLY A 121 -8.27 -7.53 10.48
N LEU A 122 -7.58 -8.53 11.08
CA LEU A 122 -6.49 -8.29 12.02
C LEU A 122 -5.31 -7.54 11.35
N LEU A 123 -4.92 -7.95 10.14
CA LEU A 123 -3.85 -7.27 9.39
C LEU A 123 -4.18 -5.81 9.06
N LEU A 124 -5.45 -5.50 8.83
CA LEU A 124 -5.93 -4.13 8.59
C LEU A 124 -6.21 -3.36 9.90
N GLY A 125 -5.85 -3.94 11.05
CA GLY A 125 -5.92 -3.29 12.36
C GLY A 125 -7.31 -3.30 13.00
N MET A 126 -8.20 -4.21 12.60
CA MET A 126 -9.43 -4.48 13.36
C MET A 126 -9.12 -5.36 14.58
N ASN A 127 -9.84 -5.17 15.66
CA ASN A 127 -9.83 -6.12 16.76
C ASN A 127 -10.88 -7.24 16.57
N ASP A 128 -10.79 -8.33 17.35
CA ASP A 128 -11.69 -9.49 17.22
C ASP A 128 -13.18 -9.12 17.40
N ALA A 129 -13.49 -8.14 18.23
CA ALA A 129 -14.88 -7.70 18.45
C ALA A 129 -15.45 -6.96 17.23
N GLU A 130 -14.63 -6.12 16.58
CA GLU A 130 -14.97 -5.45 15.32
C GLU A 130 -15.14 -6.46 14.19
N ILE A 131 -14.22 -7.41 14.06
CA ILE A 131 -14.29 -8.46 13.06
C ILE A 131 -15.58 -9.26 13.21
N LYS A 132 -15.88 -9.71 14.44
CA LYS A 132 -17.10 -10.46 14.72
C LYS A 132 -18.37 -9.69 14.33
N ARG A 133 -18.42 -8.40 14.67
CA ARG A 133 -19.55 -7.53 14.32
C ARG A 133 -19.72 -7.35 12.83
N LYS A 134 -18.60 -7.20 12.08
CA LYS A 134 -18.60 -6.91 10.65
C LYS A 134 -18.64 -8.15 9.75
N THR A 135 -18.41 -9.35 10.31
CA THR A 135 -18.34 -10.59 9.52
C THR A 135 -19.62 -10.85 8.73
N GLU A 136 -20.79 -10.65 9.33
CA GLU A 136 -22.07 -10.91 8.65
C GLU A 136 -22.37 -9.85 7.58
N ASP A 137 -21.99 -8.58 7.80
CA ASP A 137 -22.11 -7.52 6.79
C ASP A 137 -21.19 -7.81 5.58
N ILE A 138 -19.95 -8.25 5.85
CA ILE A 138 -18.99 -8.66 4.82
C ILE A 138 -19.55 -9.88 4.05
N ALA A 139 -20.10 -10.87 4.75
CA ALA A 139 -20.70 -12.05 4.15
C ALA A 139 -21.87 -11.68 3.22
N ALA A 140 -22.77 -10.82 3.70
CA ALA A 140 -23.91 -10.33 2.92
C ALA A 140 -23.45 -9.54 1.68
N PHE A 141 -22.48 -8.65 1.83
CA PHE A 141 -21.94 -7.84 0.72
C PHE A 141 -21.29 -8.69 -0.38
N THR A 142 -20.63 -9.78 0.02
CA THR A 142 -19.94 -10.65 -0.95
C THR A 142 -20.88 -11.54 -1.74
N GLU A 143 -22.08 -11.83 -1.22
CA GLU A 143 -23.04 -12.79 -1.80
C GLU A 143 -22.43 -14.18 -2.08
N LEU A 144 -21.39 -14.57 -1.32
CA LEU A 144 -20.71 -15.85 -1.52
C LEU A 144 -21.41 -17.03 -0.86
N GLY A 145 -22.34 -16.78 0.05
CA GLY A 145 -23.13 -17.83 0.72
C GLY A 145 -22.23 -18.91 1.35
N ASP A 146 -22.54 -20.17 1.07
CA ASP A 146 -21.84 -21.34 1.63
C ASP A 146 -20.37 -21.43 1.20
N TYR A 147 -19.97 -20.72 0.14
CA TYR A 147 -18.54 -20.65 -0.23
C TYR A 147 -17.67 -20.06 0.86
N LEU A 148 -18.22 -19.21 1.75
CA LEU A 148 -17.46 -18.64 2.86
C LEU A 148 -16.92 -19.69 3.83
N ASP A 149 -17.49 -20.88 3.84
CA ASP A 149 -17.05 -22.01 4.67
C ASP A 149 -16.06 -22.94 3.93
N LEU A 150 -15.75 -22.65 2.66
CA LEU A 150 -14.79 -23.38 1.84
C LEU A 150 -13.44 -22.66 1.76
N PRO A 151 -12.32 -23.40 1.57
CA PRO A 151 -10.99 -22.82 1.39
C PRO A 151 -10.91 -21.92 0.15
N LEU A 152 -10.15 -20.82 0.23
CA LEU A 152 -10.00 -19.85 -0.87
C LEU A 152 -9.46 -20.45 -2.16
N ARG A 153 -8.69 -21.54 -2.09
CA ARG A 153 -8.22 -22.25 -3.31
C ARG A 153 -9.36 -22.73 -4.21
N THR A 154 -10.57 -22.85 -3.68
CA THR A 154 -11.77 -23.26 -4.46
C THR A 154 -12.48 -22.07 -5.12
N TYR A 155 -12.07 -20.83 -4.79
CA TYR A 155 -12.72 -19.63 -5.30
C TYR A 155 -12.21 -19.28 -6.70
N SER A 156 -13.10 -18.73 -7.53
CA SER A 156 -12.69 -18.03 -8.73
C SER A 156 -11.92 -16.75 -8.40
N SER A 157 -11.18 -16.20 -9.37
CA SER A 157 -10.48 -14.91 -9.18
C SER A 157 -11.46 -13.80 -8.79
N GLY A 158 -12.63 -13.73 -9.41
CA GLY A 158 -13.67 -12.75 -9.08
C GLY A 158 -14.18 -12.88 -7.64
N MET A 159 -14.41 -14.11 -7.15
CA MET A 159 -14.82 -14.36 -5.76
C MET A 159 -13.75 -13.90 -4.76
N ARG A 160 -12.47 -14.15 -5.06
CA ARG A 160 -11.35 -13.72 -4.23
C ARG A 160 -11.27 -12.18 -4.14
N VAL A 161 -11.35 -11.51 -5.30
CA VAL A 161 -11.32 -10.04 -5.35
C VAL A 161 -12.52 -9.46 -4.60
N ARG A 162 -13.72 -10.01 -4.79
CA ARG A 162 -14.94 -9.56 -4.10
C ARG A 162 -14.81 -9.69 -2.58
N LEU A 163 -14.32 -10.84 -2.08
CA LEU A 163 -14.09 -11.03 -0.64
C LEU A 163 -13.04 -10.06 -0.11
N ALA A 164 -11.91 -9.94 -0.79
CA ALA A 164 -10.83 -9.07 -0.40
C ALA A 164 -11.25 -7.59 -0.36
N PHE A 165 -12.03 -7.15 -1.34
CA PHE A 165 -12.60 -5.80 -1.40
C PHE A 165 -13.58 -5.56 -0.26
N ALA A 166 -14.51 -6.50 -0.02
CA ALA A 166 -15.48 -6.40 1.06
C ALA A 166 -14.82 -6.24 2.44
N ILE A 167 -13.78 -7.03 2.72
CA ILE A 167 -13.02 -6.91 3.97
C ILE A 167 -12.36 -5.54 4.07
N SER A 168 -11.74 -5.09 2.98
CA SER A 168 -11.00 -3.83 2.95
C SER A 168 -11.90 -2.61 3.17
N THR A 169 -13.10 -2.62 2.60
CA THR A 169 -14.08 -1.53 2.74
C THR A 169 -14.83 -1.56 4.07
N ALA A 170 -14.80 -2.70 4.77
CA ALA A 170 -15.39 -2.82 6.11
C ALA A 170 -14.54 -2.13 7.20
N VAL A 171 -13.26 -1.83 6.94
CA VAL A 171 -12.38 -1.18 7.92
C VAL A 171 -12.77 0.29 8.06
N GLU A 172 -12.95 0.73 9.30
CA GLU A 172 -13.10 2.15 9.60
C GLU A 172 -11.73 2.84 9.50
N ALA A 173 -11.60 3.75 8.54
CA ALA A 173 -10.39 4.51 8.26
C ALA A 173 -10.70 6.00 8.27
N ASP A 174 -9.78 6.80 8.86
CA ASP A 174 -9.82 8.25 8.73
C ASP A 174 -9.18 8.70 7.40
N ILE A 175 -8.22 7.90 6.91
CA ILE A 175 -7.49 8.12 5.66
C ILE A 175 -7.45 6.82 4.88
N LEU A 176 -7.86 6.86 3.62
CA LEU A 176 -7.84 5.71 2.72
C LEU A 176 -6.81 5.95 1.61
N LEU A 177 -5.86 5.02 1.47
CA LEU A 177 -4.81 5.06 0.45
C LEU A 177 -5.06 3.92 -0.55
N LEU A 178 -5.42 4.27 -1.80
CA LEU A 178 -5.79 3.32 -2.84
C LEU A 178 -4.71 3.26 -3.94
N ASP A 179 -4.29 2.06 -4.34
CA ASP A 179 -3.35 1.85 -5.44
C ASP A 179 -3.97 0.86 -6.43
N GLU A 180 -4.21 1.30 -7.66
CA GLU A 180 -4.69 0.47 -8.81
C GLU A 180 -5.88 -0.45 -8.47
N VAL A 181 -6.97 0.13 -7.91
CA VAL A 181 -8.21 -0.60 -7.50
C VAL A 181 -9.24 -0.56 -8.62
#